data_1df324f4f15a1c140759c26b95145ac6
#
_entry.id   1df324f4f15a1c140759c26b95145ac6
#
_cell.length_a   1.000
_cell.length_b   1.000
_cell.length_c   1.000
_cell.angle_alpha   90.00
_cell.angle_beta   90.00
_cell.angle_gamma   90.00
#
_symmetry.space_group_name_H-M   'P 1'
#
loop_
_entity.id
_entity.type
_entity.pdbx_description
1 polymer ?
#
loop_
_entity_poly.entity_id
_entity_poly.type
_entity_poly.pdbx_seq_one_letter_code
_entity_poly.pdbx_strand_id
1 'polypeptide(L)'
;MNRKKFQHLLCLILLSFCIGYPIRAELVSNSSFGYTLDLPEGFRQVNSRDNSRYLYQNTIIPVGLQIALYPYQQFATVTAAAEHIFSQLKAQKKAIQFLMQGNPALVANLQFTQQNQKQAGWLLVQPLAEQKGWLVVLTTTQATKAQEYEPMMISCLDAVFISRQSFFEPGPMIQAVYPKEGTVKKEVLFNGKKLLVHFDRSDSEANQAVIDREFALLTRYLNSPLQQKAWQRYYRMIYRDSIARCRHLSLMLEKELIEVEQKGKMPAAETIAATLLEWMQDFTYMRDENGADFLNIPAVCADRSGDCDSRALLMSVILQHFNIDSILMIAPEQKHAVAAVDCTGEGARFTHNGKRYLIAETTAKVALGQIAQDLADPNLWFAVDWYVPPERDEYGFGKKE
;
A
#
# COMPACT_ATOMS: atom_id res chain seq x y z
N MET A 1 27.50 -10.36 -38.07
CA MET A 1 26.36 -9.46 -38.25
C MET A 1 26.23 -8.63 -36.96
N ASN A 2 26.23 -7.33 -37.07
CA ASN A 2 26.71 -6.32 -36.14
C ASN A 2 26.11 -6.32 -34.71
N ARG A 3 26.96 -6.60 -33.70
CA ARG A 3 26.72 -6.46 -32.26
C ARG A 3 26.75 -5.00 -31.70
N LYS A 4 26.85 -3.98 -32.55
CA LYS A 4 27.12 -2.58 -32.14
C LYS A 4 25.90 -1.65 -32.05
N LYS A 5 24.64 -2.12 -32.19
CA LYS A 5 23.43 -1.26 -32.17
C LYS A 5 22.61 -1.29 -30.87
N PHE A 6 23.09 -1.93 -29.81
CA PHE A 6 22.31 -2.11 -28.59
C PHE A 6 22.67 -1.13 -27.47
N GLN A 7 23.59 -0.20 -27.67
CA GLN A 7 24.20 0.60 -26.61
C GLN A 7 23.56 1.99 -26.31
N HIS A 8 22.54 2.41 -27.04
CA HIS A 8 22.07 3.82 -26.91
C HIS A 8 20.61 4.00 -26.52
N LEU A 9 20.08 3.18 -25.59
CA LEU A 9 18.63 3.18 -25.42
C LEU A 9 18.06 3.56 -24.07
N LEU A 10 18.85 4.14 -23.18
CA LEU A 10 18.30 4.83 -21.97
C LEU A 10 18.30 6.36 -22.12
N CYS A 11 18.79 6.89 -23.22
CA CYS A 11 19.12 8.32 -23.33
C CYS A 11 18.45 9.08 -24.46
N LEU A 12 17.35 8.68 -25.02
CA LEU A 12 16.71 9.55 -26.03
C LEU A 12 15.21 9.26 -26.15
N ILE A 13 14.40 10.04 -25.44
CA ILE A 13 13.04 10.29 -25.90
C ILE A 13 12.78 11.79 -25.79
N LEU A 14 12.98 12.45 -26.92
CA LEU A 14 12.51 13.79 -27.19
C LEU A 14 11.02 13.79 -27.50
N LEU A 15 10.37 14.83 -27.03
CA LEU A 15 9.00 15.22 -27.28
C LEU A 15 8.55 14.95 -28.73
N SER A 16 7.61 14.02 -28.87
CA SER A 16 6.67 14.00 -29.97
C SER A 16 5.27 14.04 -29.34
N PHE A 17 4.54 15.11 -29.55
CA PHE A 17 3.15 15.23 -29.20
C PHE A 17 2.33 14.19 -30.00
N CYS A 18 2.08 13.03 -29.43
CA CYS A 18 1.00 12.16 -29.86
C CYS A 18 -0.20 12.41 -28.95
N ILE A 19 -1.29 12.88 -29.52
CA ILE A 19 -2.59 12.99 -28.87
C ILE A 19 -3.07 11.55 -28.59
N GLY A 20 -2.62 10.97 -27.49
CA GLY A 20 -3.11 9.71 -26.94
C GLY A 20 -4.12 10.02 -25.84
N TYR A 21 -5.25 9.32 -25.83
CA TYR A 21 -6.25 9.40 -24.78
C TYR A 21 -5.58 9.28 -23.41
N PRO A 22 -5.90 10.11 -22.42
CA PRO A 22 -5.28 10.06 -21.11
C PRO A 22 -5.73 8.79 -20.38
N ILE A 23 -4.92 7.73 -20.44
CA ILE A 23 -5.05 6.61 -19.51
C ILE A 23 -4.63 7.18 -18.15
N ARG A 24 -5.58 7.39 -17.27
CA ARG A 24 -5.32 7.75 -15.86
C ARG A 24 -4.71 6.51 -15.21
N ALA A 25 -3.44 6.59 -14.85
CA ALA A 25 -2.76 5.50 -14.16
C ALA A 25 -3.04 5.62 -12.66
N GLU A 26 -4.03 4.91 -12.17
CA GLU A 26 -4.23 4.65 -10.73
C GLU A 26 -3.55 3.32 -10.37
N LEU A 27 -3.81 2.27 -11.13
CA LEU A 27 -3.11 0.99 -11.02
C LEU A 27 -2.40 0.69 -12.34
N VAL A 28 -1.08 0.62 -12.30
CA VAL A 28 -0.27 0.21 -13.43
C VAL A 28 0.03 -1.27 -13.29
N SER A 29 -0.58 -2.10 -14.11
CA SER A 29 -0.41 -3.55 -14.08
C SER A 29 0.13 -4.09 -15.39
N ASN A 30 0.95 -5.13 -15.30
CA ASN A 30 1.38 -5.91 -16.43
C ASN A 30 1.20 -7.41 -16.12
N SER A 31 0.13 -8.01 -16.62
CA SER A 31 -0.22 -9.40 -16.36
C SER A 31 0.79 -10.39 -16.93
N SER A 32 1.44 -10.09 -18.06
CA SER A 32 2.46 -10.95 -18.69
C SER A 32 3.69 -11.10 -17.80
N PHE A 33 4.10 -10.03 -17.10
CA PHE A 33 5.24 -10.03 -16.20
C PHE A 33 4.84 -10.20 -14.74
N GLY A 34 3.57 -9.99 -14.40
CA GLY A 34 3.03 -10.24 -13.06
C GLY A 34 3.41 -9.20 -12.03
N TYR A 35 3.47 -7.92 -12.40
CA TYR A 35 3.66 -6.83 -11.43
C TYR A 35 2.52 -5.82 -11.50
N THR A 36 2.34 -5.10 -10.39
CA THR A 36 1.40 -3.97 -10.27
C THR A 36 2.01 -2.87 -9.40
N LEU A 37 1.65 -1.63 -9.69
CA LEU A 37 1.97 -0.44 -8.88
C LEU A 37 0.68 0.36 -8.64
N ASP A 38 0.41 0.72 -7.38
CA ASP A 38 -0.60 1.72 -6.99
C ASP A 38 0.07 3.09 -6.93
N LEU A 39 0.20 3.75 -8.09
CA LEU A 39 0.93 5.00 -8.19
C LEU A 39 0.18 6.18 -7.54
N PRO A 40 0.90 7.17 -6.98
CA PRO A 40 0.31 8.44 -6.59
C PRO A 40 -0.42 9.10 -7.77
N GLU A 41 -1.41 9.89 -7.44
CA GLU A 41 -2.29 10.52 -8.43
C GLU A 41 -1.52 11.42 -9.42
N GLY A 42 -2.04 11.52 -10.64
CA GLY A 42 -1.52 12.41 -11.67
C GLY A 42 -0.39 11.85 -12.53
N PHE A 43 0.06 10.61 -12.32
CA PHE A 43 0.99 9.99 -13.26
C PHE A 43 0.28 9.66 -14.58
N ARG A 44 0.96 9.97 -15.69
CA ARG A 44 0.53 9.63 -17.06
C ARG A 44 1.66 8.93 -17.78
N GLN A 45 1.34 7.87 -18.50
CA GLN A 45 2.30 7.24 -19.40
C GLN A 45 2.57 8.19 -20.57
N VAL A 46 3.81 8.60 -20.72
CA VAL A 46 4.25 9.50 -21.81
C VAL A 46 4.96 8.74 -22.92
N ASN A 47 5.48 7.54 -22.61
CA ASN A 47 6.09 6.68 -23.62
C ASN A 47 6.11 5.22 -23.20
N SER A 48 6.17 4.31 -24.20
CA SER A 48 6.44 2.90 -24.00
C SER A 48 7.22 2.32 -25.19
N ARG A 49 8.00 1.27 -24.93
CA ARG A 49 8.73 0.55 -25.98
C ARG A 49 8.75 -0.94 -25.67
N ASP A 50 8.39 -1.75 -26.68
CA ASP A 50 8.51 -3.22 -26.69
C ASP A 50 7.86 -3.92 -25.48
N ASN A 51 6.82 -3.35 -24.87
CA ASN A 51 6.18 -3.83 -23.64
C ASN A 51 7.17 -4.13 -22.49
N SER A 52 8.40 -3.63 -22.56
CA SER A 52 9.45 -3.84 -21.57
C SER A 52 10.01 -2.54 -20.99
N ARG A 53 9.59 -1.39 -21.53
CA ARG A 53 10.04 -0.07 -21.10
C ARG A 53 8.86 0.86 -21.07
N TYR A 54 8.67 1.53 -19.95
CA TYR A 54 7.58 2.49 -19.76
C TYR A 54 8.13 3.74 -19.08
N LEU A 55 7.68 4.89 -19.55
CA LEU A 55 7.97 6.20 -18.97
C LEU A 55 6.66 6.86 -18.57
N TYR A 56 6.60 7.26 -17.32
CA TYR A 56 5.50 8.03 -16.74
C TYR A 56 6.02 9.37 -16.25
N GLN A 57 5.19 10.38 -16.32
CA GLN A 57 5.45 11.70 -15.77
C GLN A 57 4.26 12.11 -14.91
N ASN A 58 4.52 12.60 -13.71
CA ASN A 58 3.45 13.18 -12.90
C ASN A 58 3.13 14.60 -13.40
N THR A 59 1.85 14.93 -13.48
CA THR A 59 1.36 16.20 -14.03
C THR A 59 1.24 17.32 -13.00
N ILE A 60 1.35 17.00 -11.71
CA ILE A 60 1.23 17.94 -10.59
C ILE A 60 2.61 18.19 -9.97
N ILE A 61 3.38 17.13 -9.80
CA ILE A 61 4.69 17.13 -9.13
C ILE A 61 5.75 16.72 -10.16
N PRO A 62 6.86 17.45 -10.30
CA PRO A 62 7.87 17.16 -11.34
C PRO A 62 8.72 15.94 -11.00
N VAL A 63 8.06 14.79 -10.93
CA VAL A 63 8.65 13.46 -10.72
C VAL A 63 8.36 12.58 -11.92
N GLY A 64 9.39 12.01 -12.50
CA GLY A 64 9.32 10.99 -13.53
C GLY A 64 9.45 9.59 -12.94
N LEU A 65 8.82 8.60 -13.56
CA LEU A 65 8.94 7.19 -13.21
C LEU A 65 9.22 6.38 -14.46
N GLN A 66 10.24 5.54 -14.39
CA GLN A 66 10.60 4.61 -15.46
C GLN A 66 10.48 3.18 -14.95
N ILE A 67 9.84 2.33 -15.74
CA ILE A 67 9.79 0.89 -15.50
C ILE A 67 10.55 0.21 -16.62
N ALA A 68 11.49 -0.66 -16.25
CA ALA A 68 12.26 -1.46 -17.19
C ALA A 68 12.22 -2.93 -16.80
N LEU A 69 11.93 -3.77 -17.79
CA LEU A 69 11.90 -5.21 -17.64
C LEU A 69 13.07 -5.81 -18.41
N TYR A 70 13.79 -6.73 -17.79
CA TYR A 70 14.91 -7.43 -18.40
C TYR A 70 14.69 -8.94 -18.33
N PRO A 71 15.14 -9.72 -19.33
CA PRO A 71 15.11 -11.18 -19.25
C PRO A 71 15.83 -11.68 -18.00
N TYR A 72 15.30 -12.70 -17.35
CA TYR A 72 15.88 -13.22 -16.12
C TYR A 72 17.35 -13.67 -16.30
N GLN A 73 17.66 -14.30 -17.44
CA GLN A 73 18.99 -14.81 -17.76
C GLN A 73 20.02 -13.70 -18.05
N GLN A 74 19.59 -12.44 -18.18
CA GLN A 74 20.49 -11.33 -18.50
C GLN A 74 21.42 -10.99 -17.34
N PHE A 75 20.98 -11.21 -16.11
CA PHE A 75 21.77 -10.92 -14.91
C PHE A 75 21.77 -12.12 -13.95
N ALA A 76 22.94 -12.45 -13.42
CA ALA A 76 23.09 -13.55 -12.48
C ALA A 76 22.59 -13.18 -11.06
N THR A 77 22.60 -11.89 -10.71
CA THR A 77 22.25 -11.40 -9.38
C THR A 77 21.55 -10.05 -9.44
N VAL A 78 20.84 -9.68 -8.35
CA VAL A 78 20.26 -8.34 -8.21
C VAL A 78 21.31 -7.25 -8.27
N THR A 79 22.50 -7.50 -7.72
CA THR A 79 23.64 -6.56 -7.76
C THR A 79 24.11 -6.36 -9.20
N ALA A 80 24.24 -7.42 -9.99
CA ALA A 80 24.64 -7.32 -11.40
C ALA A 80 23.61 -6.52 -12.22
N ALA A 81 22.32 -6.71 -11.96
CA ALA A 81 21.25 -5.94 -12.59
C ALA A 81 21.33 -4.44 -12.19
N ALA A 82 21.53 -4.15 -10.91
CA ALA A 82 21.66 -2.78 -10.42
C ALA A 82 22.91 -2.08 -10.98
N GLU A 83 24.08 -2.75 -10.98
CA GLU A 83 25.33 -2.20 -11.51
C GLU A 83 25.23 -1.88 -13.02
N HIS A 84 24.47 -2.67 -13.76
CA HIS A 84 24.16 -2.35 -15.15
C HIS A 84 23.46 -0.98 -15.28
N ILE A 85 22.46 -0.71 -14.44
CA ILE A 85 21.75 0.57 -14.44
C ILE A 85 22.65 1.72 -13.97
N PHE A 86 23.40 1.52 -12.88
CA PHE A 86 24.32 2.53 -12.37
C PHE A 86 25.37 2.94 -13.41
N SER A 87 25.90 1.97 -14.13
CA SER A 87 26.89 2.21 -15.19
C SER A 87 26.29 2.97 -16.38
N GLN A 88 25.05 2.64 -16.78
CA GLN A 88 24.36 3.34 -17.87
C GLN A 88 24.09 4.81 -17.51
N LEU A 89 23.69 5.08 -16.27
CA LEU A 89 23.41 6.42 -15.77
C LEU A 89 24.67 7.18 -15.36
N LYS A 90 25.81 6.49 -15.22
CA LYS A 90 27.03 7.02 -14.59
C LYS A 90 26.71 7.63 -13.21
N ALA A 91 25.88 6.94 -12.43
CA ALA A 91 25.32 7.45 -11.21
C ALA A 91 26.29 7.30 -10.02
N GLN A 92 26.29 8.33 -9.16
CA GLN A 92 26.70 8.18 -7.76
C GLN A 92 25.55 7.51 -7.03
N LYS A 93 25.83 6.55 -6.14
CA LYS A 93 24.83 5.69 -5.54
C LYS A 93 25.08 5.45 -4.05
N LYS A 94 23.97 5.31 -3.31
CA LYS A 94 23.92 4.66 -1.98
C LYS A 94 22.89 3.55 -2.10
N ALA A 95 23.33 2.29 -2.02
CA ALA A 95 22.49 1.13 -2.24
C ALA A 95 22.35 0.29 -0.98
N ILE A 96 21.17 -0.28 -0.79
CA ILE A 96 20.83 -1.23 0.27
C ILE A 96 20.31 -2.49 -0.43
N GLN A 97 20.96 -3.62 -0.17
CA GLN A 97 20.46 -4.94 -0.57
C GLN A 97 19.73 -5.57 0.63
N PHE A 98 18.59 -6.17 0.36
CA PHE A 98 17.75 -6.81 1.39
C PHE A 98 17.06 -8.04 0.80
N LEU A 99 16.33 -8.78 1.64
CA LEU A 99 15.51 -9.90 1.21
C LEU A 99 14.04 -9.50 1.22
N MET A 100 13.39 -9.61 0.07
CA MET A 100 11.95 -9.44 -0.08
C MET A 100 11.32 -10.81 -0.35
N GLN A 101 10.59 -11.34 0.63
CA GLN A 101 10.01 -12.70 0.56
C GLN A 101 11.07 -13.78 0.23
N GLY A 102 12.24 -13.67 0.85
CA GLY A 102 13.37 -14.61 0.62
C GLY A 102 14.15 -14.38 -0.67
N ASN A 103 13.71 -13.49 -1.55
CA ASN A 103 14.41 -13.15 -2.78
C ASN A 103 15.25 -11.89 -2.62
N PRO A 104 16.51 -11.85 -3.11
CA PRO A 104 17.32 -10.65 -3.07
C PRO A 104 16.69 -9.52 -3.86
N ALA A 105 16.55 -8.36 -3.22
CA ALA A 105 16.11 -7.10 -3.82
C ALA A 105 17.11 -5.99 -3.46
N LEU A 106 17.11 -4.91 -4.22
CA LEU A 106 18.01 -3.78 -4.00
C LEU A 106 17.27 -2.46 -4.22
N VAL A 107 17.44 -1.53 -3.29
CA VAL A 107 17.05 -0.14 -3.47
C VAL A 107 18.29 0.75 -3.44
N ALA A 108 18.26 1.88 -4.17
CA ALA A 108 19.37 2.80 -4.17
C ALA A 108 18.93 4.25 -4.35
N ASN A 109 19.51 5.15 -3.57
CA ASN A 109 19.48 6.58 -3.86
C ASN A 109 20.54 6.90 -4.90
N LEU A 110 20.18 7.67 -5.92
CA LEU A 110 21.01 7.96 -7.07
C LEU A 110 21.15 9.47 -7.31
N GLN A 111 22.36 9.87 -7.75
CA GLN A 111 22.62 11.18 -8.34
C GLN A 111 23.36 10.99 -9.65
N PHE A 112 22.89 11.64 -10.72
CA PHE A 112 23.47 11.52 -12.06
C PHE A 112 23.19 12.77 -12.89
N THR A 113 23.80 12.86 -14.06
CA THR A 113 23.55 13.95 -15.01
C THR A 113 22.87 13.41 -16.25
N GLN A 114 21.74 14.00 -16.62
CA GLN A 114 21.02 13.69 -17.84
C GLN A 114 20.72 14.99 -18.60
N GLN A 115 21.03 15.04 -19.90
CA GLN A 115 20.84 16.24 -20.73
C GLN A 115 21.40 17.53 -20.09
N ASN A 116 22.60 17.44 -19.53
CA ASN A 116 23.29 18.53 -18.81
C ASN A 116 22.56 19.03 -17.54
N GLN A 117 21.54 18.33 -17.05
CA GLN A 117 20.85 18.63 -15.80
C GLN A 117 21.19 17.61 -14.73
N LYS A 118 21.50 18.07 -13.52
CA LYS A 118 21.67 17.19 -12.35
C LYS A 118 20.32 16.64 -11.93
N GLN A 119 20.24 15.31 -11.88
CA GLN A 119 19.09 14.54 -11.45
C GLN A 119 19.38 13.82 -10.14
N ALA A 120 18.35 13.60 -9.35
CA ALA A 120 18.37 12.69 -8.23
C ALA A 120 17.17 11.72 -8.35
N GLY A 121 17.30 10.55 -7.77
CA GLY A 121 16.23 9.55 -7.85
C GLY A 121 16.43 8.39 -6.91
N TRP A 122 15.42 7.52 -6.90
CA TRP A 122 15.42 6.25 -6.19
C TRP A 122 15.20 5.10 -7.17
N LEU A 123 15.95 4.04 -6.98
CA LEU A 123 15.91 2.83 -7.81
C LEU A 123 15.46 1.65 -6.95
N LEU A 124 14.57 0.82 -7.51
CA LEU A 124 14.26 -0.53 -7.05
C LEU A 124 14.69 -1.52 -8.13
N VAL A 125 15.38 -2.57 -7.74
CA VAL A 125 15.67 -3.75 -8.58
C VAL A 125 15.25 -5.00 -7.82
N GLN A 126 14.42 -5.83 -8.45
CA GLN A 126 13.99 -7.10 -7.87
C GLN A 126 13.69 -8.14 -8.97
N PRO A 127 13.83 -9.45 -8.70
CA PRO A 127 13.34 -10.47 -9.61
C PRO A 127 11.81 -10.49 -9.60
N LEU A 128 11.22 -10.81 -10.73
CA LEU A 128 9.81 -11.12 -10.84
C LEU A 128 9.54 -12.57 -10.41
N ALA A 129 8.33 -12.83 -9.95
CA ALA A 129 7.90 -14.19 -9.60
C ALA A 129 8.12 -15.15 -10.77
N GLU A 130 8.36 -16.45 -10.48
CA GLU A 130 8.55 -17.50 -11.48
C GLU A 130 9.68 -17.22 -12.47
N GLN A 131 10.70 -16.43 -12.08
CA GLN A 131 11.83 -16.05 -12.93
C GLN A 131 11.41 -15.39 -14.27
N LYS A 132 10.26 -14.71 -14.29
CA LYS A 132 9.74 -14.02 -15.49
C LYS A 132 10.63 -12.87 -15.96
N GLY A 133 11.55 -12.41 -15.12
CA GLY A 133 12.48 -11.33 -15.47
C GLY A 133 12.95 -10.57 -14.24
N TRP A 134 13.63 -9.46 -14.51
CA TRP A 134 14.01 -8.45 -13.52
C TRP A 134 13.14 -7.22 -13.71
N LEU A 135 12.54 -6.76 -12.63
CA LEU A 135 11.83 -5.49 -12.57
C LEU A 135 12.78 -4.42 -12.05
N VAL A 136 12.90 -3.36 -12.83
CA VAL A 136 13.63 -2.14 -12.46
C VAL A 136 12.64 -0.99 -12.46
N VAL A 137 12.51 -0.31 -11.34
CA VAL A 137 11.69 0.91 -11.20
C VAL A 137 12.61 2.05 -10.77
N LEU A 138 12.65 3.11 -11.55
CA LEU A 138 13.46 4.31 -11.30
C LEU A 138 12.55 5.52 -11.22
N THR A 139 12.57 6.21 -10.10
CA THR A 139 11.93 7.53 -9.95
C THR A 139 12.98 8.62 -9.97
N THR A 140 12.67 9.76 -10.60
CA THR A 140 13.64 10.86 -10.79
C THR A 140 12.99 12.22 -10.68
N THR A 141 13.78 13.18 -10.19
CA THR A 141 13.48 14.62 -10.21
C THR A 141 14.77 15.41 -10.35
N GLN A 142 14.68 16.72 -10.55
CA GLN A 142 15.86 17.60 -10.51
C GLN A 142 16.55 17.50 -9.15
N ALA A 143 17.88 17.46 -9.11
CA ALA A 143 18.64 17.28 -7.87
C ALA A 143 18.37 18.37 -6.82
N THR A 144 18.08 19.60 -7.25
CA THR A 144 17.71 20.73 -6.36
C THR A 144 16.34 20.56 -5.70
N LYS A 145 15.52 19.63 -6.20
CA LYS A 145 14.16 19.33 -5.73
C LYS A 145 14.07 17.95 -5.06
N ALA A 146 15.19 17.25 -4.94
CA ALA A 146 15.21 15.85 -4.47
C ALA A 146 14.59 15.71 -3.07
N GLN A 147 14.96 16.56 -2.12
CA GLN A 147 14.44 16.50 -0.75
C GLN A 147 12.94 16.82 -0.69
N GLU A 148 12.48 17.78 -1.48
CA GLU A 148 11.07 18.19 -1.52
C GLU A 148 10.16 17.05 -2.06
N TYR A 149 10.64 16.29 -3.04
CA TYR A 149 9.84 15.26 -3.73
C TYR A 149 10.26 13.84 -3.38
N GLU A 150 11.13 13.65 -2.39
CA GLU A 150 11.53 12.33 -1.92
C GLU A 150 10.35 11.47 -1.47
N PRO A 151 9.35 12.00 -0.71
CA PRO A 151 8.16 11.23 -0.34
C PRO A 151 7.43 10.63 -1.56
N MET A 152 7.28 11.39 -2.65
CA MET A 152 6.68 10.91 -3.91
C MET A 152 7.50 9.79 -4.53
N MET A 153 8.81 9.96 -4.62
CA MET A 153 9.70 8.99 -5.24
C MET A 153 9.71 7.66 -4.48
N ILE A 154 9.78 7.72 -3.16
CA ILE A 154 9.77 6.54 -2.29
C ILE A 154 8.41 5.85 -2.32
N SER A 155 7.30 6.61 -2.27
CA SER A 155 5.94 6.08 -2.32
C SER A 155 5.67 5.31 -3.62
N CYS A 156 6.20 5.76 -4.77
CA CYS A 156 6.12 5.02 -6.03
C CYS A 156 6.80 3.64 -5.95
N LEU A 157 7.92 3.53 -5.25
CA LEU A 157 8.64 2.25 -5.11
C LEU A 157 7.93 1.32 -4.11
N ASP A 158 7.41 1.86 -3.01
CA ASP A 158 6.65 1.07 -2.03
C ASP A 158 5.29 0.60 -2.57
N ALA A 159 4.79 1.27 -3.61
CA ALA A 159 3.56 0.86 -4.29
C ALA A 159 3.70 -0.42 -5.13
N VAL A 160 4.93 -0.89 -5.37
CA VAL A 160 5.21 -2.08 -6.19
C VAL A 160 4.81 -3.36 -5.45
N PHE A 161 4.14 -4.26 -6.16
CA PHE A 161 3.97 -5.66 -5.74
C PHE A 161 3.97 -6.58 -6.96
N ILE A 162 4.51 -7.80 -6.79
CA ILE A 162 4.76 -8.76 -7.87
C ILE A 162 3.95 -10.06 -7.70
N SER A 163 3.15 -10.14 -6.66
CA SER A 163 2.26 -11.27 -6.37
C SER A 163 1.20 -10.85 -5.34
N ARG A 164 0.15 -11.65 -5.17
CA ARG A 164 -0.81 -11.47 -4.07
C ARG A 164 -0.12 -11.51 -2.70
N GLN A 165 0.84 -12.40 -2.50
CA GLN A 165 1.59 -12.46 -1.25
C GLN A 165 2.38 -11.19 -0.99
N SER A 166 3.06 -10.60 -2.01
CA SER A 166 3.82 -9.36 -1.84
C SER A 166 2.92 -8.14 -1.65
N PHE A 167 1.64 -8.21 -2.06
CA PHE A 167 0.66 -7.18 -1.74
C PHE A 167 0.40 -7.09 -0.23
N PHE A 168 0.38 -8.21 0.46
CA PHE A 168 0.14 -8.28 1.91
C PHE A 168 1.41 -8.06 2.77
N GLU A 169 2.50 -7.65 2.18
CA GLU A 169 3.73 -7.31 2.89
C GLU A 169 4.04 -5.80 2.76
N PRO A 170 4.79 -5.22 3.70
CA PRO A 170 5.28 -3.85 3.55
C PRO A 170 6.00 -3.61 2.24
N GLY A 171 6.01 -2.38 1.76
CA GLY A 171 6.66 -2.02 0.50
C GLY A 171 8.19 -2.20 0.51
N PRO A 172 8.83 -2.27 -0.67
CA PRO A 172 10.27 -2.52 -0.78
C PRO A 172 11.15 -1.52 -0.04
N MET A 173 10.80 -0.23 -0.06
CA MET A 173 11.56 0.81 0.63
C MET A 173 11.46 0.67 2.14
N ILE A 174 10.27 0.38 2.65
CA ILE A 174 10.04 0.15 4.09
C ILE A 174 10.82 -1.07 4.56
N GLN A 175 10.78 -2.18 3.82
CA GLN A 175 11.55 -3.38 4.19
C GLN A 175 13.07 -3.15 4.19
N ALA A 176 13.58 -2.30 3.29
CA ALA A 176 14.99 -1.97 3.21
C ALA A 176 15.47 -1.05 4.33
N VAL A 177 14.65 -0.05 4.72
CA VAL A 177 15.02 0.99 5.69
C VAL A 177 14.69 0.57 7.12
N TYR A 178 13.61 -0.18 7.32
CA TYR A 178 13.16 -0.71 8.60
C TYR A 178 13.19 -2.26 8.58
N PRO A 179 14.38 -2.87 8.60
CA PRO A 179 14.50 -4.32 8.65
C PRO A 179 13.92 -4.84 9.97
N LYS A 180 13.53 -6.11 9.97
CA LYS A 180 13.06 -6.76 11.19
C LYS A 180 14.16 -6.79 12.26
N GLU A 181 13.81 -6.32 13.46
CA GLU A 181 14.74 -6.18 14.60
C GLU A 181 14.49 -7.22 15.71
N GLY A 182 13.54 -8.13 15.48
CA GLY A 182 13.19 -9.19 16.40
C GLY A 182 11.88 -8.98 17.14
N THR A 183 11.37 -10.05 17.69
CA THR A 183 10.03 -10.12 18.26
C THR A 183 9.93 -9.44 19.63
N VAL A 184 8.91 -8.59 19.78
CA VAL A 184 8.43 -8.08 21.07
C VAL A 184 7.05 -8.68 21.35
N LYS A 185 6.74 -8.89 22.65
CA LYS A 185 5.48 -9.45 23.12
C LYS A 185 4.68 -8.37 23.81
N LYS A 186 3.40 -8.25 23.48
CA LYS A 186 2.45 -7.32 24.10
C LYS A 186 1.23 -8.09 24.59
N GLU A 187 0.71 -7.74 25.76
CA GLU A 187 -0.58 -8.23 26.23
C GLU A 187 -1.70 -7.34 25.65
N VAL A 188 -2.57 -7.93 24.86
CA VAL A 188 -3.76 -7.27 24.31
C VAL A 188 -5.00 -7.86 24.99
N LEU A 189 -5.81 -7.01 25.61
CA LEU A 189 -7.06 -7.45 26.24
C LEU A 189 -8.18 -7.55 25.18
N PHE A 190 -8.74 -8.75 25.03
CA PHE A 190 -9.87 -9.03 24.14
C PHE A 190 -10.92 -9.85 24.89
N ASN A 191 -12.16 -9.39 24.94
CA ASN A 191 -13.28 -10.06 25.63
C ASN A 191 -12.94 -10.54 27.06
N GLY A 192 -12.24 -9.70 27.82
CA GLY A 192 -11.82 -10.01 29.20
C GLY A 192 -10.61 -10.96 29.32
N LYS A 193 -10.10 -11.51 28.22
CA LYS A 193 -8.90 -12.36 28.19
C LYS A 193 -7.68 -11.56 27.75
N LYS A 194 -6.52 -11.86 28.35
CA LYS A 194 -5.22 -11.33 27.94
C LYS A 194 -4.61 -12.22 26.86
N LEU A 195 -4.49 -11.70 25.65
CA LEU A 195 -3.85 -12.36 24.53
C LEU A 195 -2.39 -11.90 24.44
N LEU A 196 -1.46 -12.84 24.37
CA LEU A 196 -0.04 -12.53 24.17
C LEU A 196 0.23 -12.42 22.66
N VAL A 197 0.33 -11.17 22.17
CA VAL A 197 0.54 -10.87 20.76
C VAL A 197 2.01 -10.55 20.48
N HIS A 198 2.50 -11.00 19.35
CA HIS A 198 3.87 -10.76 18.90
C HIS A 198 3.86 -9.72 17.79
N PHE A 199 4.73 -8.71 17.93
CA PHE A 199 5.07 -7.72 16.91
C PHE A 199 6.57 -7.77 16.64
N ASP A 200 7.01 -7.26 15.50
CA ASP A 200 8.42 -6.92 15.33
C ASP A 200 8.71 -5.59 16.03
N ARG A 201 9.92 -5.44 16.56
CA ARG A 201 10.30 -4.20 17.27
C ARG A 201 10.22 -2.97 16.37
N SER A 202 10.50 -3.12 15.09
CA SER A 202 10.43 -2.05 14.10
C SER A 202 9.02 -1.72 13.62
N ASP A 203 7.99 -2.54 13.92
CA ASP A 203 6.66 -2.42 13.29
C ASP A 203 6.00 -1.06 13.48
N SER A 204 6.03 -0.51 14.69
CA SER A 204 5.38 0.79 14.96
C SER A 204 6.08 1.94 14.25
N GLU A 205 7.41 1.99 14.30
CA GLU A 205 8.19 3.05 13.64
C GLU A 205 8.06 2.97 12.12
N ALA A 206 8.15 1.77 11.56
CA ALA A 206 8.03 1.52 10.13
C ALA A 206 6.63 1.89 9.59
N ASN A 207 5.55 1.52 10.30
CA ASN A 207 4.20 1.87 9.92
C ASN A 207 3.94 3.38 10.04
N GLN A 208 4.47 4.04 11.10
CA GLN A 208 4.39 5.50 11.24
C GLN A 208 5.12 6.21 10.09
N ALA A 209 6.28 5.73 9.68
CA ALA A 209 7.01 6.29 8.54
C ALA A 209 6.21 6.23 7.22
N VAL A 210 5.39 5.17 7.01
CA VAL A 210 4.46 5.10 5.88
C VAL A 210 3.38 6.17 6.03
N ILE A 211 2.77 6.29 7.19
CA ILE A 211 1.70 7.24 7.47
C ILE A 211 2.18 8.67 7.20
N ASP A 212 3.30 9.07 7.78
CA ASP A 212 3.85 10.42 7.67
C ASP A 212 4.23 10.76 6.22
N ARG A 213 4.82 9.81 5.51
CA ARG A 213 5.17 9.96 4.09
C ARG A 213 3.94 10.12 3.21
N GLU A 214 2.94 9.25 3.37
CA GLU A 214 1.73 9.30 2.55
C GLU A 214 0.88 10.53 2.90
N PHE A 215 0.91 11.01 4.15
CA PHE A 215 0.29 12.26 4.54
C PHE A 215 0.98 13.48 3.89
N ALA A 216 2.32 13.52 3.92
CA ALA A 216 3.09 14.56 3.23
C ALA A 216 2.78 14.58 1.73
N LEU A 217 2.47 13.42 1.16
CA LEU A 217 2.05 13.29 -0.23
C LEU A 217 0.63 13.80 -0.43
N LEU A 218 -0.32 13.38 0.40
CA LEU A 218 -1.71 13.79 0.38
C LEU A 218 -1.85 15.32 0.41
N THR A 219 -1.05 16.00 1.24
CA THR A 219 -1.08 17.47 1.35
C THR A 219 -0.79 18.19 0.02
N ARG A 220 -0.11 17.53 -0.93
CA ARG A 220 0.16 18.09 -2.27
C ARG A 220 -1.06 18.10 -3.18
N TYR A 221 -2.09 17.35 -2.83
CA TYR A 221 -3.33 17.22 -3.60
C TYR A 221 -4.50 18.01 -3.02
N LEU A 222 -4.31 18.68 -1.86
CA LEU A 222 -5.36 19.51 -1.25
C LEU A 222 -5.83 20.58 -2.23
N ASN A 223 -7.14 20.78 -2.29
CA ASN A 223 -7.82 21.70 -3.20
C ASN A 223 -7.62 21.37 -4.70
N SER A 224 -7.19 20.18 -5.04
CA SER A 224 -7.12 19.71 -6.42
C SER A 224 -8.29 18.77 -6.75
N PRO A 225 -8.64 18.59 -8.05
CA PRO A 225 -9.63 17.59 -8.47
C PRO A 225 -9.24 16.14 -8.14
N LEU A 226 -8.01 15.90 -7.74
CA LEU A 226 -7.49 14.58 -7.37
C LEU A 226 -7.49 14.33 -5.86
N GLN A 227 -7.93 15.28 -5.05
CA GLN A 227 -7.87 15.21 -3.58
C GLN A 227 -8.54 13.95 -3.03
N GLN A 228 -9.77 13.63 -3.46
CA GLN A 228 -10.48 12.44 -2.97
C GLN A 228 -9.72 11.15 -3.29
N LYS A 229 -9.16 11.05 -4.50
CA LYS A 229 -8.37 9.87 -4.91
C LYS A 229 -7.07 9.76 -4.11
N ALA A 230 -6.43 10.89 -3.84
CA ALA A 230 -5.24 10.92 -2.99
C ALA A 230 -5.57 10.47 -1.55
N TRP A 231 -6.74 10.84 -1.00
CA TRP A 231 -7.24 10.30 0.26
C TRP A 231 -7.45 8.78 0.20
N GLN A 232 -8.10 8.28 -0.84
CA GLN A 232 -8.31 6.85 -1.03
C GLN A 232 -6.98 6.09 -1.07
N ARG A 233 -5.99 6.60 -1.81
CA ARG A 233 -4.67 5.99 -1.88
C ARG A 233 -3.91 6.07 -0.55
N TYR A 234 -4.00 7.18 0.17
CA TYR A 234 -3.41 7.35 1.50
C TYR A 234 -3.79 6.17 2.42
N TYR A 235 -5.07 5.90 2.55
CA TYR A 235 -5.55 4.79 3.38
C TYR A 235 -5.16 3.41 2.81
N ARG A 236 -5.17 3.22 1.49
CA ARG A 236 -4.73 1.95 0.87
C ARG A 236 -3.27 1.63 1.18
N MET A 237 -2.38 2.62 1.15
CA MET A 237 -0.97 2.40 1.45
C MET A 237 -0.75 2.02 2.91
N ILE A 238 -1.44 2.67 3.85
CA ILE A 238 -1.38 2.34 5.28
C ILE A 238 -1.98 0.95 5.54
N TYR A 239 -3.15 0.66 4.97
CA TYR A 239 -3.79 -0.64 5.07
C TYR A 239 -2.86 -1.77 4.62
N ARG A 240 -2.29 -1.64 3.43
CA ARG A 240 -1.38 -2.63 2.87
C ARG A 240 -0.17 -2.88 3.78
N ASP A 241 0.47 -1.83 4.28
CA ASP A 241 1.62 -1.94 5.17
C ASP A 241 1.27 -2.59 6.52
N SER A 242 0.03 -2.41 6.99
CA SER A 242 -0.43 -2.87 8.29
C SER A 242 -0.80 -4.37 8.33
N ILE A 243 -1.17 -4.99 7.19
CA ILE A 243 -1.67 -6.36 7.15
C ILE A 243 -0.66 -7.33 7.74
N ALA A 244 0.57 -7.36 7.25
CA ALA A 244 1.59 -8.29 7.74
C ALA A 244 1.93 -8.05 9.22
N ARG A 245 1.90 -6.80 9.67
CA ARG A 245 2.22 -6.41 11.05
C ARG A 245 1.17 -6.86 12.06
N CYS A 246 -0.09 -6.95 11.64
CA CYS A 246 -1.20 -7.41 12.48
C CYS A 246 -1.48 -8.92 12.37
N ARG A 247 -0.68 -9.69 11.62
CA ARG A 247 -0.92 -11.12 11.37
C ARG A 247 -1.01 -11.95 12.65
N HIS A 248 -0.11 -11.74 13.61
CA HIS A 248 -0.14 -12.51 14.85
C HIS A 248 -1.30 -12.12 15.76
N LEU A 249 -1.69 -10.84 15.78
CA LEU A 249 -2.91 -10.39 16.46
C LEU A 249 -4.12 -11.14 15.89
N SER A 250 -4.30 -11.09 14.57
CA SER A 250 -5.45 -11.73 13.90
C SER A 250 -5.52 -13.22 14.18
N LEU A 251 -4.35 -13.91 14.19
CA LEU A 251 -4.28 -15.33 14.57
C LEU A 251 -4.74 -15.58 16.02
N MET A 252 -4.36 -14.70 16.95
CA MET A 252 -4.78 -14.85 18.36
C MET A 252 -6.26 -14.56 18.53
N LEU A 253 -6.80 -13.56 17.82
CA LEU A 253 -8.23 -13.27 17.80
C LEU A 253 -9.05 -14.40 17.17
N GLU A 254 -8.57 -15.01 16.08
CA GLU A 254 -9.20 -16.15 15.44
C GLU A 254 -9.37 -17.32 16.42
N LYS A 255 -8.30 -17.67 17.14
CA LYS A 255 -8.35 -18.73 18.16
C LYS A 255 -9.39 -18.45 19.23
N GLU A 256 -9.44 -17.21 19.73
CA GLU A 256 -10.40 -16.82 20.76
C GLU A 256 -11.84 -16.86 20.25
N LEU A 257 -12.11 -16.36 19.04
CA LEU A 257 -13.42 -16.39 18.41
C LEU A 257 -13.95 -17.83 18.20
N ILE A 258 -13.07 -18.75 17.81
CA ILE A 258 -13.43 -20.17 17.64
C ILE A 258 -13.74 -20.83 18.99
N GLU A 259 -12.99 -20.52 20.05
CA GLU A 259 -13.21 -21.05 21.40
C GLU A 259 -14.56 -20.59 21.99
N VAL A 260 -14.90 -19.31 21.80
CA VAL A 260 -16.17 -18.73 22.32
C VAL A 260 -17.40 -19.39 21.66
N GLU A 261 -17.34 -19.68 20.38
CA GLU A 261 -18.45 -20.35 19.65
C GLU A 261 -18.67 -21.81 20.08
N GLN A 262 -17.75 -22.43 20.80
CA GLN A 262 -17.79 -23.83 21.28
C GLN A 262 -18.05 -24.90 20.19
N LYS A 263 -17.98 -24.54 18.92
CA LYS A 263 -18.27 -25.42 17.76
C LYS A 263 -17.02 -25.80 16.96
N GLY A 264 -15.84 -25.27 17.35
CA GLY A 264 -14.58 -25.52 16.63
C GLY A 264 -14.56 -24.95 15.19
N LYS A 265 -15.43 -23.98 14.88
CA LYS A 265 -15.55 -23.33 13.58
C LYS A 265 -15.55 -21.81 13.77
N MET A 266 -15.09 -21.09 12.76
CA MET A 266 -15.22 -19.65 12.72
C MET A 266 -16.70 -19.25 12.77
N PRO A 267 -17.06 -18.21 13.57
CA PRO A 267 -18.38 -17.61 13.57
C PRO A 267 -18.75 -17.03 12.20
N ALA A 268 -20.02 -16.69 12.01
CA ALA A 268 -20.46 -15.94 10.83
C ALA A 268 -19.82 -14.56 10.77
N ALA A 269 -19.63 -14.00 9.58
CA ALA A 269 -19.01 -12.70 9.36
C ALA A 269 -19.68 -11.56 10.18
N GLU A 270 -21.00 -11.61 10.32
CA GLU A 270 -21.77 -10.66 11.16
C GLU A 270 -21.36 -10.74 12.63
N THR A 271 -21.26 -11.95 13.20
CA THR A 271 -20.84 -12.18 14.58
C THR A 271 -19.41 -11.70 14.82
N ILE A 272 -18.51 -11.99 13.88
CA ILE A 272 -17.11 -11.54 13.95
C ILE A 272 -17.06 -10.00 13.93
N ALA A 273 -17.77 -9.39 12.98
CA ALA A 273 -17.79 -7.93 12.85
C ALA A 273 -18.36 -7.26 14.10
N ALA A 274 -19.45 -7.78 14.66
CA ALA A 274 -20.05 -7.26 15.91
C ALA A 274 -19.08 -7.39 17.08
N THR A 275 -18.43 -8.55 17.25
CA THR A 275 -17.47 -8.78 18.35
C THR A 275 -16.25 -7.87 18.24
N LEU A 276 -15.70 -7.69 17.04
CA LEU A 276 -14.58 -6.76 16.79
C LEU A 276 -15.00 -5.31 17.04
N LEU A 277 -16.22 -4.94 16.64
CA LEU A 277 -16.77 -3.61 16.86
C LEU A 277 -16.87 -3.30 18.35
N GLU A 278 -17.49 -4.17 19.16
CA GLU A 278 -17.59 -4.01 20.61
C GLU A 278 -16.21 -3.84 21.26
N TRP A 279 -15.24 -4.67 20.85
CA TRP A 279 -13.88 -4.59 21.35
C TRP A 279 -13.22 -3.24 21.04
N MET A 280 -13.36 -2.74 19.81
CA MET A 280 -12.76 -1.46 19.40
C MET A 280 -13.45 -0.24 20.03
N GLN A 281 -14.75 -0.33 20.33
CA GLN A 281 -15.48 0.71 21.02
C GLN A 281 -15.04 0.89 22.49
N ASP A 282 -14.31 -0.09 23.04
CA ASP A 282 -13.66 0.00 24.37
C ASP A 282 -12.27 0.66 24.34
N PHE A 283 -11.77 1.03 23.18
CA PHE A 283 -10.48 1.70 23.07
C PHE A 283 -10.55 3.13 23.59
N THR A 284 -9.44 3.60 24.15
CA THR A 284 -9.31 5.02 24.52
C THR A 284 -9.24 5.86 23.25
N TYR A 285 -10.07 6.90 23.14
CA TYR A 285 -9.97 7.82 22.01
C TYR A 285 -8.68 8.63 22.14
N MET A 286 -7.83 8.54 21.12
CA MET A 286 -6.53 9.21 21.08
C MET A 286 -6.21 9.60 19.66
N ARG A 287 -5.67 10.80 19.48
CA ARG A 287 -5.17 11.33 18.21
C ARG A 287 -3.68 11.59 18.33
N ASP A 288 -2.95 11.48 17.24
CA ASP A 288 -1.61 12.05 17.14
C ASP A 288 -1.73 13.52 16.70
N GLU A 289 -1.65 14.44 17.63
CA GLU A 289 -1.72 15.88 17.35
C GLU A 289 -0.50 16.39 16.57
N ASN A 290 0.53 15.55 16.39
CA ASN A 290 1.72 15.84 15.64
C ASN A 290 1.67 15.09 14.29
N GLY A 291 1.96 15.80 13.21
CA GLY A 291 2.07 15.17 11.89
C GLY A 291 0.74 14.82 11.24
N ALA A 292 0.51 13.55 10.97
CA ALA A 292 -0.62 13.05 10.18
C ALA A 292 -1.96 12.95 10.93
N ASP A 293 -1.98 13.23 12.24
CA ASP A 293 -3.15 13.04 13.12
C ASP A 293 -3.72 11.60 13.02
N PHE A 294 -2.84 10.62 12.85
CA PHE A 294 -3.15 9.21 12.65
C PHE A 294 -2.14 8.33 13.39
N LEU A 295 -2.61 7.50 14.31
CA LEU A 295 -1.74 6.56 15.04
C LEU A 295 -1.41 5.33 14.21
N ASN A 296 -0.18 4.86 14.27
CA ASN A 296 0.20 3.64 13.58
C ASN A 296 -0.57 2.42 14.12
N ILE A 297 -0.95 1.54 13.20
CA ILE A 297 -1.87 0.44 13.49
C ILE A 297 -1.32 -0.57 14.50
N PRO A 298 -0.02 -0.94 14.52
CA PRO A 298 0.56 -1.74 15.59
C PRO A 298 0.37 -1.13 16.99
N ALA A 299 0.54 0.19 17.14
CA ALA A 299 0.32 0.87 18.42
C ALA A 299 -1.17 0.92 18.79
N VAL A 300 -2.07 1.25 17.85
CA VAL A 300 -3.53 1.22 18.07
C VAL A 300 -3.98 -0.12 18.64
N CYS A 301 -3.49 -1.19 18.08
CA CYS A 301 -3.79 -2.55 18.51
C CYS A 301 -3.19 -2.87 19.89
N ALA A 302 -1.90 -2.56 20.09
CA ALA A 302 -1.19 -2.92 21.33
C ALA A 302 -1.68 -2.14 22.54
N ASP A 303 -1.98 -0.86 22.37
CA ASP A 303 -2.32 0.07 23.44
C ASP A 303 -3.85 0.28 23.58
N ARG A 304 -4.63 -0.33 22.68
CA ARG A 304 -6.09 -0.18 22.62
C ARG A 304 -6.51 1.30 22.65
N SER A 305 -5.89 2.07 21.78
CA SER A 305 -6.14 3.51 21.67
C SER A 305 -6.10 3.92 20.21
N GLY A 306 -6.86 4.94 19.83
CA GLY A 306 -6.88 5.44 18.48
C GLY A 306 -8.09 6.35 18.22
N ASP A 307 -8.05 7.04 17.11
CA ASP A 307 -9.14 7.85 16.58
C ASP A 307 -10.09 7.04 15.68
N CYS A 308 -11.02 7.70 15.01
CA CYS A 308 -11.98 7.02 14.13
C CYS A 308 -11.31 6.31 12.97
N ASP A 309 -10.33 6.96 12.32
CA ASP A 309 -9.65 6.46 11.12
C ASP A 309 -8.81 5.22 11.43
N SER A 310 -7.98 5.31 12.47
CA SER A 310 -7.06 4.24 12.86
C SER A 310 -7.81 3.00 13.37
N ARG A 311 -8.93 3.17 14.13
CA ARG A 311 -9.75 2.05 14.57
C ARG A 311 -10.48 1.38 13.42
N ALA A 312 -11.12 2.16 12.55
CA ALA A 312 -11.83 1.63 11.38
C ALA A 312 -10.89 0.91 10.41
N LEU A 313 -9.67 1.42 10.24
CA LEU A 313 -8.64 0.78 9.43
C LEU A 313 -8.11 -0.50 10.09
N LEU A 314 -7.87 -0.51 11.41
CA LEU A 314 -7.50 -1.73 12.15
C LEU A 314 -8.57 -2.82 12.00
N MET A 315 -9.85 -2.44 12.09
CA MET A 315 -10.97 -3.38 11.88
C MET A 315 -10.89 -4.02 10.49
N SER A 316 -10.69 -3.21 9.45
CA SER A 316 -10.57 -3.70 8.07
C SER A 316 -9.35 -4.61 7.88
N VAL A 317 -8.21 -4.30 8.52
CA VAL A 317 -7.01 -5.15 8.49
C VAL A 317 -7.26 -6.52 9.12
N ILE A 318 -7.95 -6.56 10.27
CA ILE A 318 -8.28 -7.83 10.94
C ILE A 318 -9.27 -8.64 10.10
N LEU A 319 -10.33 -8.00 9.59
CA LEU A 319 -11.33 -8.65 8.73
C LEU A 319 -10.70 -9.27 7.47
N GLN A 320 -9.67 -8.62 6.88
CA GLN A 320 -8.93 -9.17 5.75
C GLN A 320 -8.25 -10.51 6.09
N HIS A 321 -7.71 -10.66 7.29
CA HIS A 321 -7.14 -11.94 7.72
C HIS A 321 -8.18 -13.06 7.85
N PHE A 322 -9.43 -12.69 8.07
CA PHE A 322 -10.56 -13.62 8.14
C PHE A 322 -11.29 -13.82 6.79
N ASN A 323 -10.74 -13.24 5.70
CA ASN A 323 -11.36 -13.21 4.37
C ASN A 323 -12.77 -12.60 4.37
N ILE A 324 -13.02 -11.63 5.22
CA ILE A 324 -14.26 -10.84 5.26
C ILE A 324 -13.99 -9.51 4.56
N ASP A 325 -14.73 -9.26 3.49
CA ASP A 325 -14.61 -8.02 2.70
C ASP A 325 -15.15 -6.82 3.50
N SER A 326 -14.42 -5.72 3.43
CA SER A 326 -14.75 -4.47 4.13
C SER A 326 -14.24 -3.28 3.36
N ILE A 327 -14.82 -2.12 3.62
CA ILE A 327 -14.38 -0.81 3.11
C ILE A 327 -14.24 0.17 4.26
N LEU A 328 -13.43 1.21 4.05
CA LEU A 328 -13.39 2.37 4.93
C LEU A 328 -14.26 3.47 4.32
N MET A 329 -15.10 4.08 5.13
CA MET A 329 -15.97 5.19 4.75
C MET A 329 -15.45 6.47 5.39
N ILE A 330 -15.24 7.50 4.59
CA ILE A 330 -14.69 8.79 5.02
C ILE A 330 -15.69 9.91 4.76
N ALA A 331 -15.98 10.69 5.79
CA ALA A 331 -16.77 11.92 5.74
C ALA A 331 -15.87 13.12 6.09
N PRO A 332 -15.20 13.76 5.11
CA PRO A 332 -14.16 14.76 5.39
C PRO A 332 -14.67 15.99 6.12
N GLU A 333 -15.86 16.46 5.77
CA GLU A 333 -16.45 17.67 6.38
C GLU A 333 -16.89 17.43 7.83
N GLN A 334 -17.31 16.20 8.14
CA GLN A 334 -17.65 15.74 9.49
C GLN A 334 -16.41 15.30 10.28
N LYS A 335 -15.25 15.24 9.63
CA LYS A 335 -13.99 14.74 10.20
C LYS A 335 -14.18 13.38 10.86
N HIS A 336 -14.83 12.47 10.12
CA HIS A 336 -15.21 11.18 10.64
C HIS A 336 -14.92 10.03 9.66
N ALA A 337 -14.61 8.86 10.22
CA ALA A 337 -14.38 7.63 9.50
C ALA A 337 -15.05 6.44 10.20
N VAL A 338 -15.61 5.53 9.42
CA VAL A 338 -16.20 4.28 9.92
C VAL A 338 -15.77 3.11 9.02
N ALA A 339 -15.72 1.90 9.56
CA ALA A 339 -15.63 0.71 8.75
C ALA A 339 -17.02 0.32 8.23
N ALA A 340 -17.07 -0.39 7.11
CA ALA A 340 -18.29 -1.04 6.64
C ALA A 340 -17.95 -2.43 6.11
N VAL A 341 -18.77 -3.42 6.44
CA VAL A 341 -18.45 -4.84 6.34
C VAL A 341 -19.45 -5.56 5.43
N ASP A 342 -18.95 -6.42 4.54
CA ASP A 342 -19.78 -7.32 3.72
C ASP A 342 -20.25 -8.50 4.59
N CYS A 343 -21.37 -8.32 5.25
CA CYS A 343 -22.01 -9.33 6.09
C CYS A 343 -23.52 -9.16 6.09
N THR A 344 -24.23 -10.19 6.61
CA THR A 344 -25.65 -10.14 6.91
C THR A 344 -25.93 -9.17 8.07
N GLY A 345 -27.17 -9.05 8.48
CA GLY A 345 -27.62 -8.23 9.60
C GLY A 345 -28.51 -7.05 9.20
N GLU A 346 -29.16 -6.49 10.20
CA GLU A 346 -30.05 -5.32 10.04
C GLU A 346 -29.29 -4.02 10.29
N GLY A 347 -29.72 -2.94 9.64
CA GLY A 347 -29.19 -1.60 9.89
C GLY A 347 -28.76 -0.84 8.65
N ALA A 348 -28.08 0.26 8.87
CA ALA A 348 -27.59 1.16 7.84
C ALA A 348 -26.48 0.51 7.00
N ARG A 349 -26.59 0.67 5.69
CA ARG A 349 -25.65 0.09 4.74
C ARG A 349 -25.16 1.11 3.75
N PHE A 350 -23.92 0.98 3.39
CA PHE A 350 -23.32 1.73 2.29
C PHE A 350 -23.23 0.86 1.03
N THR A 351 -23.59 1.42 -0.12
CA THR A 351 -23.48 0.71 -1.39
C THR A 351 -22.23 1.18 -2.14
N HIS A 352 -21.31 0.27 -2.42
CA HIS A 352 -20.11 0.52 -3.19
C HIS A 352 -19.84 -0.61 -4.17
N ASN A 353 -19.55 -0.29 -5.43
CA ASN A 353 -19.29 -1.27 -6.50
C ASN A 353 -20.33 -2.42 -6.58
N GLY A 354 -21.62 -2.09 -6.37
CA GLY A 354 -22.73 -3.05 -6.42
C GLY A 354 -22.92 -3.92 -5.18
N LYS A 355 -22.05 -3.84 -4.18
CA LYS A 355 -22.18 -4.51 -2.88
C LYS A 355 -22.75 -3.57 -1.81
N ARG A 356 -23.40 -4.14 -0.80
CA ARG A 356 -24.00 -3.43 0.33
C ARG A 356 -23.28 -3.78 1.62
N TYR A 357 -22.48 -2.87 2.13
CA TYR A 357 -21.67 -3.05 3.34
C TYR A 357 -22.44 -2.52 4.57
N LEU A 358 -22.48 -3.29 5.65
CA LEU A 358 -23.10 -2.93 6.93
C LEU A 358 -22.16 -2.01 7.73
N ILE A 359 -22.65 -0.88 8.21
CA ILE A 359 -21.83 0.13 8.89
C ILE A 359 -21.35 -0.37 10.27
N ALA A 360 -20.08 -0.12 10.57
CA ALA A 360 -19.44 -0.40 11.85
C ALA A 360 -18.81 0.87 12.43
N GLU A 361 -19.54 1.53 13.35
CA GLU A 361 -19.12 2.76 14.03
C GLU A 361 -18.20 2.43 15.20
N THR A 362 -16.89 2.62 15.03
CA THR A 362 -15.87 2.16 15.99
C THR A 362 -15.67 3.09 17.20
N THR A 363 -16.22 4.30 17.19
CA THR A 363 -15.97 5.31 18.24
C THR A 363 -17.17 5.58 19.16
N ALA A 364 -18.36 5.19 18.74
CA ALA A 364 -19.57 5.29 19.56
C ALA A 364 -20.05 3.90 20.03
N LYS A 365 -20.59 3.80 21.23
CA LYS A 365 -21.18 2.57 21.79
C LYS A 365 -22.54 2.27 21.14
N VAL A 366 -22.53 1.76 19.94
CA VAL A 366 -23.71 1.40 19.14
C VAL A 366 -23.55 0.01 18.52
N ALA A 367 -24.65 -0.64 18.21
CA ALA A 367 -24.61 -1.94 17.55
C ALA A 367 -24.15 -1.83 16.10
N LEU A 368 -23.68 -2.95 15.55
CA LEU A 368 -23.36 -3.08 14.14
C LEU A 368 -24.57 -2.67 13.29
N GLY A 369 -24.39 -1.85 12.28
CA GLY A 369 -25.45 -1.29 11.43
C GLY A 369 -26.08 0.00 12.00
N GLN A 370 -25.65 0.50 13.12
CA GLN A 370 -26.13 1.78 13.68
C GLN A 370 -25.12 2.91 13.43
N ILE A 371 -25.65 4.08 13.12
CA ILE A 371 -24.91 5.33 12.93
C ILE A 371 -25.79 6.51 13.38
N ALA A 372 -25.17 7.61 13.81
CA ALA A 372 -25.88 8.82 14.20
C ALA A 372 -26.71 9.39 13.02
N GLN A 373 -27.87 9.98 13.33
CA GLN A 373 -28.82 10.43 12.30
C GLN A 373 -28.23 11.50 11.38
N ASP A 374 -27.41 12.39 11.92
CA ASP A 374 -26.70 13.44 11.20
C ASP A 374 -25.58 12.92 10.26
N LEU A 375 -25.15 11.70 10.48
CA LEU A 375 -24.15 10.98 9.65
C LEU A 375 -24.80 9.96 8.70
N ALA A 376 -26.12 9.81 8.72
CA ALA A 376 -26.84 8.80 7.95
C ALA A 376 -26.99 9.10 6.44
N ASP A 377 -26.72 10.36 6.02
CA ASP A 377 -26.76 10.73 4.60
C ASP A 377 -25.57 10.11 3.85
N PRO A 378 -25.79 9.19 2.88
CA PRO A 378 -24.69 8.56 2.13
C PRO A 378 -23.88 9.55 1.28
N ASN A 379 -24.40 10.75 0.95
CA ASN A 379 -23.68 11.75 0.18
C ASN A 379 -22.56 12.45 0.98
N LEU A 380 -22.54 12.32 2.31
CA LEU A 380 -21.45 12.83 3.14
C LEU A 380 -20.16 12.03 2.99
N TRP A 381 -20.24 10.80 2.47
CA TRP A 381 -19.20 9.81 2.53
C TRP A 381 -18.64 9.48 1.16
N PHE A 382 -17.36 9.16 1.14
CA PHE A 382 -16.78 8.39 0.04
C PHE A 382 -16.15 7.10 0.57
N ALA A 383 -16.18 6.06 -0.25
CA ALA A 383 -15.58 4.78 0.09
C ALA A 383 -14.09 4.74 -0.25
N VAL A 384 -13.32 4.06 0.59
CA VAL A 384 -11.98 3.55 0.27
C VAL A 384 -12.10 2.03 0.21
N ASP A 385 -11.94 1.48 -0.96
CA ASP A 385 -11.85 0.05 -1.18
C ASP A 385 -10.38 -0.42 -1.19
N TRP A 386 -10.19 -1.66 -0.79
CA TRP A 386 -8.90 -2.29 -0.76
C TRP A 386 -8.70 -3.06 -2.06
N TYR A 387 -7.81 -2.57 -2.93
CA TYR A 387 -7.45 -3.37 -4.10
C TYR A 387 -6.66 -4.58 -3.63
N VAL A 388 -7.33 -5.73 -3.51
CA VAL A 388 -6.67 -7.00 -3.22
C VAL A 388 -6.53 -7.78 -4.52
N PRO A 389 -5.29 -8.14 -4.95
CA PRO A 389 -5.11 -8.91 -6.17
C PRO A 389 -5.89 -10.23 -6.11
N PRO A 390 -6.58 -10.63 -7.18
CA PRO A 390 -7.32 -11.89 -7.20
C PRO A 390 -6.40 -13.08 -6.93
N GLU A 391 -6.96 -14.14 -6.36
CA GLU A 391 -6.27 -15.42 -6.31
C GLU A 391 -6.11 -15.93 -7.73
N ARG A 392 -4.87 -16.26 -8.11
CA ARG A 392 -4.63 -17.04 -9.32
C ARG A 392 -4.75 -18.49 -8.92
N ASP A 393 -5.60 -19.26 -9.62
CA ASP A 393 -5.51 -20.70 -9.57
C ASP A 393 -4.10 -21.14 -10.02
N GLU A 394 -3.64 -22.30 -9.56
CA GLU A 394 -2.29 -22.84 -9.81
C GLU A 394 -1.92 -22.93 -11.31
N TYR A 395 -2.87 -22.73 -12.21
CA TYR A 395 -2.73 -22.77 -13.67
C TYR A 395 -2.80 -21.41 -14.35
N GLY A 396 -2.86 -20.30 -13.63
CA GLY A 396 -2.75 -18.95 -14.18
C GLY A 396 -3.99 -18.41 -14.92
N PHE A 397 -5.11 -19.10 -14.85
CA PHE A 397 -6.39 -18.66 -15.39
C PHE A 397 -7.23 -18.10 -14.23
N GLY A 398 -7.45 -16.78 -14.23
CA GLY A 398 -8.42 -16.19 -13.30
C GLY A 398 -9.79 -16.82 -13.53
N LYS A 399 -10.47 -17.24 -12.47
CA LYS A 399 -11.89 -17.64 -12.56
C LYS A 399 -12.63 -16.45 -13.18
N LYS A 400 -13.24 -16.65 -14.35
CA LYS A 400 -14.26 -15.74 -14.87
C LYS A 400 -15.46 -15.86 -13.95
N GLU A 401 -15.78 -14.81 -13.22
CA GLU A 401 -17.08 -14.62 -12.61
C GLU A 401 -18.17 -14.47 -13.69
#